data_cd9a34d0047a86f316251277caf8c3ac
#
_entry.id   cd9a34d0047a86f316251277caf8c3ac
#
_cell.length_a   1.000
_cell.length_b   1.000
_cell.length_c   1.000
_cell.angle_alpha   90.00
_cell.angle_beta   90.00
_cell.angle_gamma   90.00
#
_symmetry.space_group_name_H-M   'P 1'
#
loop_
_entity.id
_entity.type
_entity.pdbx_description
1 polymer ?
#
loop_
_entity_poly.entity_id
_entity_poly.type
_entity_poly.pdbx_seq_one_letter_code
_entity_poly.pdbx_strand_id
1 'polypeptide(L)'
;MVIRIDELSDIPIYLQIRNQIVMGISSGELGAGEQLPTVRALALEMGINTMTVSKAYQLLKTEGYIMTDRKNGARVRLEIKMLANIPEGNKTELRRIVSEARISGVSKQELLRLVNEYYGDEK
;
A
#
# COMPACT_ATOMS: atom_id res chain seq x y z
N MET A 1 -9.66 3.06 9.33
CA MET A 1 -9.10 2.49 8.09
C MET A 1 -10.19 1.77 7.32
N VAL A 2 -10.39 2.16 6.08
CA VAL A 2 -11.37 1.51 5.21
C VAL A 2 -10.64 0.86 4.05
N ILE A 3 -10.78 -0.46 3.93
CA ILE A 3 -10.16 -1.22 2.85
C ILE A 3 -11.25 -1.74 1.93
N ARG A 4 -11.10 -1.47 0.64
CA ARG A 4 -12.05 -1.91 -0.38
C ARG A 4 -11.41 -2.96 -1.27
N ILE A 5 -12.07 -4.09 -1.38
CA ILE A 5 -11.60 -5.20 -2.19
C ILE A 5 -12.35 -5.25 -3.50
N ASP A 6 -11.61 -5.37 -4.60
CA ASP A 6 -12.16 -5.61 -5.91
C ASP A 6 -11.96 -7.09 -6.24
N GLU A 7 -13.05 -7.87 -6.12
CA GLU A 7 -13.01 -9.31 -6.37
C GLU A 7 -12.83 -9.65 -7.84
N LEU A 8 -13.08 -8.68 -8.73
CA LEU A 8 -12.92 -8.88 -10.16
C LEU A 8 -11.51 -8.55 -10.66
N SER A 9 -10.68 -7.97 -9.79
CA SER A 9 -9.31 -7.65 -10.13
C SER A 9 -8.44 -8.91 -10.20
N ASP A 10 -7.43 -8.89 -11.07
CA ASP A 10 -6.43 -9.95 -11.15
C ASP A 10 -5.43 -9.88 -9.98
N ILE A 11 -5.45 -8.78 -9.23
CA ILE A 11 -4.57 -8.62 -8.08
C ILE A 11 -5.10 -9.44 -6.91
N PRO A 12 -4.29 -10.37 -6.36
CA PRO A 12 -4.72 -11.14 -5.19
C PRO A 12 -5.18 -10.25 -4.04
N ILE A 13 -6.17 -10.70 -3.28
CA ILE A 13 -6.77 -9.91 -2.20
C ILE A 13 -5.72 -9.45 -1.18
N TYR A 14 -4.78 -10.33 -0.80
CA TYR A 14 -3.77 -9.94 0.18
C TYR A 14 -2.89 -8.78 -0.32
N LEU A 15 -2.63 -8.71 -1.62
CA LEU A 15 -1.88 -7.59 -2.20
C LEU A 15 -2.72 -6.32 -2.26
N GLN A 16 -4.03 -6.45 -2.49
CA GLN A 16 -4.92 -5.29 -2.43
C GLN A 16 -4.93 -4.67 -1.04
N ILE A 17 -4.96 -5.50 -0.01
CA ILE A 17 -4.89 -5.04 1.38
C ILE A 17 -3.55 -4.35 1.63
N ARG A 18 -2.46 -5.00 1.27
CA ARG A 18 -1.12 -4.46 1.42
C ARG A 18 -0.98 -3.10 0.72
N ASN A 19 -1.43 -3.00 -0.52
CA ASN A 19 -1.30 -1.79 -1.31
C ASN A 19 -2.09 -0.63 -0.71
N GLN A 20 -3.30 -0.90 -0.20
CA GLN A 20 -4.12 0.15 0.42
C GLN A 20 -3.51 0.64 1.73
N ILE A 21 -2.91 -0.24 2.50
CA ILE A 21 -2.23 0.16 3.74
C ILE A 21 -1.01 1.04 3.40
N VAL A 22 -0.21 0.66 2.40
CA VAL A 22 0.92 1.47 1.96
C VAL A 22 0.45 2.87 1.52
N MET A 23 -0.62 2.92 0.73
CA MET A 23 -1.19 4.20 0.30
C MET A 23 -1.71 5.03 1.48
N GLY A 24 -2.32 4.38 2.47
CA GLY A 24 -2.78 5.05 3.69
C GLY A 24 -1.64 5.63 4.52
N ILE A 25 -0.52 4.92 4.59
CA ILE A 25 0.67 5.41 5.27
C ILE A 25 1.24 6.62 4.52
N SER A 26 1.30 6.52 3.19
CA SER A 26 1.82 7.60 2.36
C SER A 26 1.00 8.88 2.49
N SER A 27 -0.31 8.76 2.52
CA SER A 27 -1.20 9.94 2.60
C SER A 27 -1.31 10.52 4.01
N GLY A 28 -0.84 9.81 5.02
CA GLY A 28 -0.98 10.22 6.42
C GLY A 28 -2.29 9.79 7.06
N GLU A 29 -3.17 9.14 6.32
CA GLU A 29 -4.40 8.57 6.89
C GLU A 29 -4.07 7.57 7.99
N LEU A 30 -2.98 6.80 7.79
CA LEU A 30 -2.43 5.93 8.81
C LEU A 30 -1.14 6.58 9.34
N GLY A 31 -1.21 7.14 10.52
CA GLY A 31 -0.09 7.87 11.10
C GLY A 31 1.00 6.95 11.66
N ALA A 32 2.18 7.53 11.86
CA ALA A 32 3.30 6.81 12.47
C ALA A 32 2.91 6.31 13.86
N GLY A 33 3.17 5.03 14.13
CA GLY A 33 2.81 4.41 15.40
C GLY A 33 1.35 4.04 15.56
N GLU A 34 0.51 4.37 14.58
CA GLU A 34 -0.92 4.07 14.68
C GLU A 34 -1.16 2.56 14.72
N GLN A 35 -2.02 2.14 15.64
CA GLN A 35 -2.37 0.74 15.79
C GLN A 35 -3.34 0.33 14.69
N LEU A 36 -3.03 -0.78 14.02
CA LEU A 36 -3.89 -1.36 13.00
C LEU A 36 -4.89 -2.32 13.66
N PRO A 37 -6.03 -2.59 13.01
CA PRO A 37 -6.92 -3.64 13.50
C PRO A 37 -6.17 -4.97 13.59
N THR A 38 -6.60 -5.84 14.50
CA THR A 38 -6.05 -7.20 14.54
C THR A 38 -6.41 -7.92 13.24
N VAL A 39 -5.63 -8.96 12.92
CA VAL A 39 -5.92 -9.80 11.76
C VAL A 39 -7.36 -10.30 11.81
N ARG A 40 -7.77 -10.81 12.99
CA ARG A 40 -9.12 -11.34 13.15
C ARG A 40 -10.19 -10.27 12.96
N ALA A 41 -9.99 -9.10 13.56
CA ALA A 41 -10.95 -8.01 13.47
C ALA A 41 -11.10 -7.53 12.03
N LEU A 42 -9.99 -7.36 11.31
CA LEU A 42 -10.05 -6.91 9.93
C LEU A 42 -10.70 -7.95 9.03
N ALA A 43 -10.34 -9.22 9.22
CA ALA A 43 -10.92 -10.32 8.44
C ALA A 43 -12.43 -10.39 8.64
N LEU A 44 -12.90 -10.24 9.88
CA LEU A 44 -14.32 -10.24 10.21
C LEU A 44 -15.04 -9.06 9.56
N GLU A 45 -14.45 -7.86 9.68
CA GLU A 45 -15.01 -6.65 9.10
C GLU A 45 -15.15 -6.76 7.58
N MET A 46 -14.14 -7.33 6.93
CA MET A 46 -14.12 -7.46 5.48
C MET A 46 -14.85 -8.70 4.96
N GLY A 47 -15.19 -9.62 5.85
CA GLY A 47 -15.84 -10.87 5.46
C GLY A 47 -14.91 -11.81 4.68
N ILE A 48 -13.64 -11.83 5.00
CA ILE A 48 -12.65 -12.67 4.32
C ILE A 48 -11.89 -13.55 5.30
N ASN A 49 -11.11 -14.46 4.74
CA ASN A 49 -10.33 -15.42 5.51
C ASN A 49 -9.21 -14.71 6.30
N THR A 50 -9.04 -15.09 7.57
CA THR A 50 -7.99 -14.54 8.42
C THR A 50 -6.60 -14.77 7.86
N MET A 51 -6.38 -15.89 7.16
CA MET A 51 -5.07 -16.18 6.57
C MET A 51 -4.71 -15.18 5.47
N THR A 52 -5.70 -14.69 4.74
CA THR A 52 -5.48 -13.69 3.70
C THR A 52 -4.99 -12.37 4.31
N VAL A 53 -5.65 -11.94 5.40
CA VAL A 53 -5.23 -10.74 6.12
C VAL A 53 -3.86 -10.93 6.74
N SER A 54 -3.63 -12.10 7.34
CA SER A 54 -2.34 -12.44 7.96
C SER A 54 -1.21 -12.36 6.92
N LYS A 55 -1.46 -12.85 5.72
CA LYS A 55 -0.46 -12.82 4.64
C LYS A 55 -0.11 -11.38 4.27
N ALA A 56 -1.11 -10.51 4.19
CA ALA A 56 -0.89 -9.09 3.91
C ALA A 56 -0.05 -8.44 5.01
N TYR A 57 -0.37 -8.70 6.27
CA TYR A 57 0.36 -8.14 7.41
C TYR A 57 1.80 -8.67 7.47
N GLN A 58 2.00 -9.95 7.18
CA GLN A 58 3.35 -10.52 7.14
C GLN A 58 4.20 -9.85 6.06
N LEU A 59 3.62 -9.61 4.90
CA LEU A 59 4.32 -8.93 3.81
C LEU A 59 4.70 -7.50 4.21
N LEU A 60 3.76 -6.75 4.79
CA LEU A 60 4.01 -5.40 5.27
C LEU A 60 5.10 -5.36 6.32
N LYS A 61 5.11 -6.35 7.23
CA LYS A 61 6.13 -6.47 8.26
C LYS A 61 7.50 -6.75 7.64
N THR A 62 7.56 -7.69 6.71
CA THR A 62 8.80 -8.04 6.02
C THR A 62 9.34 -6.85 5.25
N GLU A 63 8.46 -6.06 4.64
CA GLU A 63 8.85 -4.88 3.88
C GLU A 63 9.18 -3.67 4.76
N GLY A 64 8.91 -3.74 6.05
CA GLY A 64 9.31 -2.69 6.98
C GLY A 64 8.28 -1.58 7.20
N TYR A 65 7.06 -1.74 6.74
CA TYR A 65 6.01 -0.73 6.93
C TYR A 65 5.33 -0.81 8.28
N ILE A 66 5.21 -2.01 8.83
CA ILE A 66 4.56 -2.22 10.12
C ILE A 66 5.44 -3.06 11.04
N MET A 67 5.11 -3.02 12.32
CA MET A 67 5.72 -3.88 13.33
C MET A 67 4.62 -4.57 14.11
N THR A 68 4.94 -5.71 14.70
CA THR A 68 4.00 -6.47 15.52
C THR A 68 4.65 -6.85 16.83
N ASP A 69 3.88 -6.83 17.91
CA ASP A 69 4.32 -7.38 19.19
C ASP A 69 3.10 -7.95 19.93
N ARG A 70 3.36 -8.71 20.98
CA ARG A 70 2.30 -9.40 21.72
C ARG A 70 1.39 -8.44 22.46
N LYS A 71 1.93 -7.31 22.90
CA LYS A 71 1.20 -6.36 23.72
C LYS A 71 0.35 -5.42 22.90
N ASN A 72 0.90 -4.90 21.81
CA ASN A 72 0.28 -3.84 21.04
C ASN A 72 -0.27 -4.29 19.68
N GLY A 73 -0.05 -5.56 19.31
CA GLY A 73 -0.47 -6.07 18.01
C GLY A 73 0.31 -5.45 16.86
N ALA A 74 -0.38 -5.19 15.76
CA ALA A 74 0.22 -4.61 14.56
C ALA A 74 0.04 -3.10 14.56
N ARG A 75 1.08 -2.39 14.20
CA ARG A 75 1.01 -0.92 14.07
C ARG A 75 2.02 -0.40 13.08
N VAL A 76 1.71 0.77 12.53
CA VAL A 76 2.60 1.46 11.61
C VAL A 76 3.91 1.77 12.32
N ARG A 77 5.03 1.55 11.67
CA ARG A 77 6.32 1.84 12.28
C ARG A 77 6.46 3.34 12.52
N LEU A 78 7.09 3.68 13.65
CA LEU A 78 7.35 5.07 14.00
C LEU A 78 8.29 5.71 13.00
N GLU A 79 9.22 4.92 12.47
CA GLU A 79 10.19 5.39 11.53
C GLU A 79 10.38 4.32 10.45
N ILE A 80 10.16 4.70 9.21
CA ILE A 80 10.34 3.79 8.08
C ILE A 80 11.59 4.23 7.34
N LYS A 81 12.67 3.50 7.56
CA LYS A 81 13.95 3.77 6.90
C LYS A 81 14.14 2.78 5.78
N MET A 82 14.12 3.29 4.57
CA MET A 82 14.37 2.51 3.38
C MET A 82 15.45 3.18 2.57
N LEU A 83 16.09 2.41 1.71
CA LEU A 83 17.02 2.99 0.76
C LEU A 83 16.23 3.97 -0.12
N ALA A 84 16.78 5.16 -0.32
CA ALA A 84 16.11 6.20 -1.10
C ALA A 84 16.22 5.91 -2.60
N ASN A 85 15.75 4.75 -3.00
CA ASN A 85 15.73 4.34 -4.40
C ASN A 85 14.51 3.48 -4.68
N ILE A 86 14.12 3.43 -5.94
CA ILE A 86 12.98 2.63 -6.38
C ILE A 86 13.51 1.23 -6.74
N PRO A 87 12.92 0.16 -6.17
CA PRO A 87 13.32 -1.21 -6.55
C PRO A 87 13.17 -1.44 -8.06
N GLU A 88 14.03 -2.26 -8.62
CA GLU A 88 14.02 -2.54 -10.07
C GLU A 88 12.66 -3.05 -10.58
N GLY A 89 11.99 -3.90 -9.80
CA GLY A 89 10.66 -4.38 -10.17
C GLY A 89 9.64 -3.25 -10.31
N ASN A 90 9.73 -2.26 -9.42
CA ASN A 90 8.83 -1.09 -9.46
C ASN A 90 9.17 -0.17 -10.64
N LYS A 91 10.46 -0.06 -10.97
CA LYS A 91 10.87 0.71 -12.15
C LYS A 91 10.30 0.09 -13.43
N THR A 92 10.37 -1.23 -13.54
CA THR A 92 9.81 -1.96 -14.68
C THR A 92 8.31 -1.75 -14.79
N GLU A 93 7.61 -1.82 -13.67
CA GLU A 93 6.16 -1.59 -13.63
C GLU A 93 5.82 -0.15 -14.02
N LEU A 94 6.56 0.81 -13.49
CA LEU A 94 6.37 2.22 -13.85
C LEU A 94 6.59 2.43 -15.34
N ARG A 95 7.63 1.80 -15.91
CA ARG A 95 7.90 1.91 -17.34
C ARG A 95 6.74 1.37 -18.17
N ARG A 96 6.14 0.25 -17.74
CA ARG A 96 4.96 -0.30 -18.40
C ARG A 96 3.80 0.69 -18.38
N ILE A 97 3.53 1.29 -17.20
CA ILE A 97 2.45 2.26 -17.04
C ILE A 97 2.67 3.47 -17.94
N VAL A 98 3.89 4.01 -17.95
CA VAL A 98 4.23 5.15 -18.78
C VAL A 98 4.10 4.83 -20.27
N SER A 99 4.53 3.62 -20.65
CA SER A 99 4.44 3.18 -22.05
C SER A 99 2.99 3.07 -22.50
N GLU A 100 2.12 2.48 -21.68
CA GLU A 100 0.70 2.37 -21.99
C GLU A 100 0.04 3.75 -22.11
N ALA A 101 0.38 4.66 -21.21
CA ALA A 101 -0.13 6.02 -21.24
C ALA A 101 0.28 6.73 -22.55
N ARG A 102 1.54 6.58 -22.93
CA ARG A 102 2.05 7.17 -24.16
C ARG A 102 1.33 6.64 -25.38
N ILE A 103 1.15 5.33 -25.47
CA ILE A 103 0.44 4.69 -26.58
C ILE A 103 -1.00 5.17 -26.66
N SER A 104 -1.65 5.36 -25.49
CA SER A 104 -3.03 5.82 -25.41
C SER A 104 -3.20 7.31 -25.70
N GLY A 105 -2.12 8.04 -25.93
CA GLY A 105 -2.18 9.47 -26.25
C GLY A 105 -2.20 10.38 -25.02
N VAL A 106 -1.92 9.86 -23.83
CA VAL A 106 -1.81 10.69 -22.63
C VAL A 106 -0.52 11.50 -22.71
N SER A 107 -0.61 12.82 -22.50
CA SER A 107 0.57 13.67 -22.55
C SER A 107 1.46 13.47 -21.33
N LYS A 108 2.76 13.76 -21.50
CA LYS A 108 3.70 13.73 -20.39
C LYS A 108 3.26 14.67 -19.28
N GLN A 109 2.74 15.84 -19.65
CA GLN A 109 2.26 16.83 -18.67
C GLN A 109 1.14 16.28 -17.82
N GLU A 110 0.18 15.56 -18.43
CA GLU A 110 -0.91 14.95 -17.70
C GLU A 110 -0.42 13.87 -16.74
N LEU A 111 0.53 13.05 -17.19
CA LEU A 111 1.09 12.00 -16.34
C LEU A 111 1.84 12.62 -15.16
N LEU A 112 2.63 13.67 -15.40
CA LEU A 112 3.33 14.37 -14.32
C LEU A 112 2.36 15.04 -13.35
N ARG A 113 1.23 15.55 -13.86
CA ARG A 113 0.18 16.12 -13.01
C ARG A 113 -0.35 15.08 -12.03
N LEU A 114 -0.58 13.85 -12.50
CA LEU A 114 -1.04 12.75 -11.63
C LEU A 114 0.01 12.42 -10.56
N VAL A 115 1.26 12.36 -10.95
CA VAL A 115 2.35 12.11 -9.98
C VAL A 115 2.36 13.19 -8.91
N ASN A 116 2.27 14.46 -9.31
CA ASN A 116 2.22 15.58 -8.36
C ASN A 116 1.03 15.49 -7.43
N GLU A 117 -0.13 15.10 -7.96
CA GLU A 117 -1.34 14.93 -7.17
C GLU A 117 -1.16 13.85 -6.11
N TYR A 118 -0.55 12.72 -6.49
CA TYR A 118 -0.35 11.60 -5.56
C TYR A 118 0.67 11.89 -4.46
N TYR A 119 1.64 12.77 -4.73
CA TYR A 119 2.54 13.23 -3.68
C TYR A 119 1.85 14.19 -2.71
N GLY A 120 0.80 14.85 -3.14
CA GLY A 120 0.09 15.83 -2.32
C GLY A 120 0.80 17.17 -2.29
N ASP A 121 0.50 17.95 -1.25
CA ASP A 121 1.04 19.31 -1.10
C ASP A 121 2.46 19.28 -0.51
N GLU A 122 3.29 18.44 -1.02
CA GLU A 122 4.67 18.34 -0.59
C GLU A 122 5.46 19.56 -1.01
N LYS A 123 6.25 20.05 -0.09
CA LYS A 123 7.03 21.27 -0.32
C LYS A 123 8.50 20.97 -0.48
#